data_d261d14c8a0d3438f33e413552173e38
#
_entry.id   d261d14c8a0d3438f33e413552173e38
#
_cell.length_a   1.000
_cell.length_b   1.000
_cell.length_c   1.000
_cell.angle_alpha   90.00
_cell.angle_beta   90.00
_cell.angle_gamma   90.00
#
_symmetry.space_group_name_H-M   'P 1'
#
loop_
_entity.id
_entity.type
_entity.pdbx_description
1 polymer ?
#
loop_
_entity_poly.entity_id
_entity_poly.type
_entity_poly.pdbx_seq_one_letter_code
_entity_poly.pdbx_strand_id
1 'polypeptide(L)'
;MGFQKWPKREPIKHFFPVPNEIFILGLSPGEIAVYCYLLRTEDRQTFQCYPSYEAIGKAVGVSKNTVAKYVRSLEEKGLIRTQPTKVFSRDGKTLNGNLLFTICPIQAAVQAFYERQLSMADLEMERYQA
;
A
#
# COMPACT_ATOMS: atom_id res chain seq x y z
N MET A 1 25.70 -0.50 -40.88
CA MET A 1 24.94 -1.20 -39.89
C MET A 1 24.55 -0.26 -38.74
N GLY A 2 23.31 0.03 -38.61
CA GLY A 2 22.86 0.91 -37.52
C GLY A 2 22.58 0.12 -36.26
N PHE A 3 23.05 0.58 -35.11
CA PHE A 3 22.59 0.11 -33.85
C PHE A 3 21.12 0.53 -33.70
N GLN A 4 20.27 -0.42 -33.29
CA GLN A 4 18.89 -0.13 -33.02
C GLN A 4 18.84 0.76 -31.76
N LYS A 5 18.45 2.01 -31.94
CA LYS A 5 18.28 2.91 -30.79
C LYS A 5 17.01 2.54 -30.06
N TRP A 6 17.12 2.26 -28.76
CA TRP A 6 15.95 2.07 -27.92
C TRP A 6 15.22 3.40 -27.77
N PRO A 7 13.88 3.40 -27.88
CA PRO A 7 13.13 4.62 -27.64
C PRO A 7 13.36 5.11 -26.22
N LYS A 8 13.50 6.42 -26.07
CA LYS A 8 13.64 7.03 -24.75
C LYS A 8 12.34 6.88 -23.96
N ARG A 9 12.46 6.52 -22.70
CA ARG A 9 11.31 6.48 -21.81
C ARG A 9 10.88 7.90 -21.50
N GLU A 10 9.57 8.12 -21.53
CA GLU A 10 9.00 9.38 -21.05
C GLU A 10 8.72 9.25 -19.56
N PRO A 11 9.50 9.92 -18.68
CA PRO A 11 9.39 9.70 -17.24
C PRO A 11 8.10 10.26 -16.62
N ILE A 12 7.32 11.03 -17.37
CA ILE A 12 6.11 11.70 -16.87
C ILE A 12 4.84 10.98 -17.29
N LYS A 13 4.87 10.25 -18.43
CA LYS A 13 3.71 9.53 -18.97
C LYS A 13 3.82 8.04 -18.71
N HIS A 14 2.70 7.41 -18.37
CA HIS A 14 2.58 5.97 -18.20
C HIS A 14 3.40 5.38 -17.05
N PHE A 15 3.81 6.21 -16.10
CA PHE A 15 4.54 5.82 -14.91
C PHE A 15 3.91 6.40 -13.66
N PHE A 16 4.13 5.75 -12.54
CA PHE A 16 3.81 6.31 -11.24
C PHE A 16 5.01 6.08 -10.30
N PRO A 17 5.27 7.03 -9.40
CA PRO A 17 6.41 6.89 -8.48
C PRO A 17 6.09 5.92 -7.35
N VAL A 18 7.10 5.13 -6.97
CA VAL A 18 7.05 4.25 -5.80
C VAL A 18 8.22 4.66 -4.89
N PRO A 19 7.98 4.84 -3.59
CA PRO A 19 9.06 5.18 -2.66
C PRO A 19 10.15 4.12 -2.66
N ASN A 20 11.40 4.56 -2.67
CA ASN A 20 12.55 3.65 -2.64
C ASN A 20 12.56 2.77 -1.39
N GLU A 21 12.05 3.29 -0.28
CA GLU A 21 12.05 2.65 1.04
C GLU A 21 11.15 1.41 1.12
N ILE A 22 10.32 1.17 0.09
CA ILE A 22 9.40 0.02 0.08
C ILE A 22 10.13 -1.32 0.28
N PHE A 23 11.38 -1.41 -0.15
CA PHE A 23 12.15 -2.65 -0.07
C PHE A 23 12.83 -2.88 1.28
N ILE A 24 12.87 -1.87 2.16
CA ILE A 24 13.49 -2.01 3.48
C ILE A 24 12.48 -2.22 4.60
N LEU A 25 11.19 -2.23 4.30
CA LEU A 25 10.13 -2.26 5.31
C LEU A 25 9.68 -3.69 5.68
N GLY A 26 10.31 -4.71 5.13
CA GLY A 26 9.94 -6.09 5.42
C GLY A 26 8.58 -6.49 4.84
N LEU A 27 8.17 -5.91 3.73
CA LEU A 27 6.91 -6.24 3.08
C LEU A 27 7.04 -7.53 2.27
N SER A 28 5.97 -8.32 2.24
CA SER A 28 5.87 -9.45 1.33
C SER A 28 5.65 -8.98 -0.11
N PRO A 29 5.94 -9.82 -1.12
CA PRO A 29 5.65 -9.45 -2.51
C PRO A 29 4.21 -9.05 -2.75
N GLY A 30 3.25 -9.73 -2.12
CA GLY A 30 1.83 -9.38 -2.26
C GLY A 30 1.49 -8.03 -1.64
N GLU A 31 2.07 -7.71 -0.49
CA GLU A 31 1.90 -6.39 0.12
C GLU A 31 2.46 -5.29 -0.77
N ILE A 32 3.63 -5.51 -1.36
CA ILE A 32 4.23 -4.57 -2.30
C ILE A 32 3.31 -4.37 -3.52
N ALA A 33 2.78 -5.45 -4.07
CA ALA A 33 1.90 -5.36 -5.24
C ALA A 33 0.62 -4.58 -4.94
N VAL A 34 -0.03 -4.84 -3.81
CA VAL A 34 -1.23 -4.11 -3.40
C VAL A 34 -0.91 -2.64 -3.16
N TYR A 35 0.17 -2.35 -2.46
CA TYR A 35 0.59 -0.98 -2.21
C TYR A 35 0.86 -0.21 -3.51
N CYS A 36 1.55 -0.82 -4.45
CA CYS A 36 1.82 -0.23 -5.77
C CYS A 36 0.52 0.05 -6.53
N TYR A 37 -0.45 -0.86 -6.47
CA TYR A 37 -1.74 -0.64 -7.12
C TYR A 37 -2.48 0.56 -6.52
N LEU A 38 -2.45 0.70 -5.20
CA LEU A 38 -3.05 1.86 -4.52
C LEU A 38 -2.35 3.16 -4.90
N LEU A 39 -1.02 3.15 -4.98
CA LEU A 39 -0.25 4.31 -5.44
C LEU A 39 -0.62 4.72 -6.87
N ARG A 40 -0.78 3.74 -7.76
CA ARG A 40 -1.17 4.01 -9.14
C ARG A 40 -2.56 4.62 -9.22
N THR A 41 -3.45 4.22 -8.32
CA THR A 41 -4.87 4.58 -8.35
C THR A 41 -5.18 5.87 -7.60
N GLU A 42 -4.30 6.28 -6.66
CA GLU A 42 -4.57 7.43 -5.81
C GLU A 42 -4.70 8.75 -6.58
N ASP A 43 -5.55 9.63 -6.05
CA ASP A 43 -5.57 11.03 -6.45
C ASP A 43 -4.32 11.70 -5.90
N ARG A 44 -3.54 12.34 -6.75
CA ARG A 44 -2.27 12.96 -6.38
C ARG A 44 -2.41 14.17 -5.48
N GLN A 45 -3.59 14.77 -5.43
CA GLN A 45 -3.85 15.93 -4.59
C GLN A 45 -4.30 15.51 -3.18
N THR A 46 -5.09 14.46 -3.09
CA THR A 46 -5.65 14.00 -1.81
C THR A 46 -4.92 12.81 -1.22
N PHE A 47 -4.12 12.09 -2.03
CA PHE A 47 -3.47 10.83 -1.67
C PHE A 47 -4.45 9.73 -1.28
N GLN A 48 -5.65 9.79 -1.86
CA GLN A 48 -6.74 8.88 -1.52
C GLN A 48 -7.27 8.16 -2.76
N CYS A 49 -7.77 6.96 -2.55
CA CYS A 49 -8.46 6.17 -3.55
C CYS A 49 -9.43 5.21 -2.87
N TYR A 50 -10.38 4.66 -3.64
CA TYR A 50 -11.35 3.72 -3.08
C TYR A 50 -11.66 2.57 -4.05
N PRO A 51 -10.64 1.85 -4.54
CA PRO A 51 -10.89 0.66 -5.35
C PRO A 51 -11.53 -0.45 -4.50
N SER A 52 -12.34 -1.29 -5.15
CA SER A 52 -12.90 -2.46 -4.48
C SER A 52 -11.82 -3.52 -4.26
N TYR A 53 -12.01 -4.39 -3.28
CA TYR A 53 -11.12 -5.55 -3.11
C TYR A 53 -11.08 -6.44 -4.34
N GLU A 54 -12.20 -6.52 -5.06
CA GLU A 54 -12.26 -7.26 -6.32
C GLU A 54 -11.36 -6.64 -7.38
N ALA A 55 -11.39 -5.32 -7.53
CA ALA A 55 -10.53 -4.60 -8.48
C ALA A 55 -9.07 -4.77 -8.13
N ILE A 56 -8.72 -4.64 -6.86
CA ILE A 56 -7.35 -4.85 -6.40
C ILE A 56 -6.91 -6.29 -6.68
N GLY A 57 -7.75 -7.26 -6.33
CA GLY A 57 -7.45 -8.67 -6.54
C GLY A 57 -7.22 -9.04 -8.00
N LYS A 58 -8.04 -8.49 -8.90
CA LYS A 58 -7.85 -8.69 -10.34
C LYS A 58 -6.54 -8.08 -10.84
N ALA A 59 -6.18 -6.90 -10.34
CA ALA A 59 -4.96 -6.23 -10.77
C ALA A 59 -3.70 -6.98 -10.32
N VAL A 60 -3.68 -7.50 -9.09
CA VAL A 60 -2.49 -8.15 -8.52
C VAL A 60 -2.55 -9.68 -8.59
N GLY A 61 -3.66 -10.26 -9.04
CA GLY A 61 -3.76 -11.70 -9.25
C GLY A 61 -4.01 -12.52 -7.99
N VAL A 62 -4.75 -11.98 -7.02
CA VAL A 62 -5.08 -12.68 -5.78
C VAL A 62 -6.57 -12.56 -5.47
N SER A 63 -7.05 -13.38 -4.53
CA SER A 63 -8.45 -13.37 -4.10
C SER A 63 -8.76 -12.15 -3.24
N LYS A 64 -10.05 -11.84 -3.10
CA LYS A 64 -10.52 -10.77 -2.19
C LYS A 64 -10.07 -10.99 -0.76
N ASN A 65 -10.10 -12.21 -0.27
CA ASN A 65 -9.67 -12.53 1.10
C ASN A 65 -8.18 -12.27 1.28
N THR A 66 -7.38 -12.57 0.28
CA THR A 66 -5.94 -12.30 0.29
C THR A 66 -5.69 -10.79 0.25
N VAL A 67 -6.45 -10.04 -0.58
CA VAL A 67 -6.38 -8.58 -0.57
C VAL A 67 -6.67 -8.03 0.82
N ALA A 68 -7.71 -8.51 1.49
CA ALA A 68 -8.06 -8.06 2.83
C ALA A 68 -6.92 -8.26 3.82
N LYS A 69 -6.21 -9.39 3.73
CA LYS A 69 -5.04 -9.67 4.58
C LYS A 69 -3.91 -8.69 4.32
N TYR A 70 -3.60 -8.41 3.06
CA TYR A 70 -2.54 -7.49 2.69
C TYR A 70 -2.89 -6.05 3.08
N VAL A 71 -4.14 -5.62 2.89
CA VAL A 71 -4.61 -4.30 3.32
C VAL A 71 -4.43 -4.12 4.82
N ARG A 72 -4.86 -5.12 5.60
CA ARG A 72 -4.71 -5.08 7.05
C ARG A 72 -3.26 -4.99 7.47
N SER A 73 -2.40 -5.77 6.84
CA SER A 73 -0.97 -5.75 7.13
C SER A 73 -0.32 -4.41 6.77
N LEU A 74 -0.65 -3.85 5.61
CA LEU A 74 -0.16 -2.53 5.20
C LEU A 74 -0.59 -1.43 6.17
N GLU A 75 -1.82 -1.51 6.66
CA GLU A 75 -2.34 -0.56 7.65
C GLU A 75 -1.60 -0.68 8.99
N GLU A 76 -1.37 -1.92 9.45
CA GLU A 76 -0.62 -2.17 10.68
C GLU A 76 0.82 -1.66 10.59
N LYS A 77 1.41 -1.73 9.41
CA LYS A 77 2.78 -1.27 9.15
C LYS A 77 2.87 0.23 8.87
N GLY A 78 1.74 0.94 8.87
CA GLY A 78 1.72 2.40 8.77
C GLY A 78 1.84 2.96 7.35
N LEU A 79 1.66 2.12 6.32
CA LEU A 79 1.74 2.59 4.93
C LEU A 79 0.44 3.20 4.45
N ILE A 80 -0.68 2.71 4.95
CA ILE A 80 -2.01 3.18 4.53
C ILE A 80 -2.94 3.31 5.74
N ARG A 81 -4.01 4.07 5.56
CA ARG A 81 -5.17 4.09 6.46
C ARG A 81 -6.40 3.77 5.66
N THR A 82 -7.36 3.13 6.30
CA THR A 82 -8.64 2.80 5.69
C THR A 82 -9.78 3.41 6.48
N GLN A 83 -10.82 3.84 5.76
CA GLN A 83 -12.04 4.35 6.36
C GLN A 83 -13.23 3.73 5.63
N PRO A 84 -14.28 3.29 6.37
CA PRO A 84 -15.49 2.83 5.72
C PRO A 84 -16.19 4.00 5.04
N THR A 85 -16.81 3.73 3.89
CA THR A 85 -17.65 4.69 3.20
C THR A 85 -19.07 4.18 3.15
N LYS A 86 -20.02 5.10 3.00
CA LYS A 86 -21.44 4.76 2.89
C LYS A 86 -22.01 5.36 1.62
N VAL A 87 -22.85 4.59 0.95
CA VAL A 87 -23.55 5.00 -0.27
C VAL A 87 -25.03 5.00 0.02
N PHE A 88 -25.74 6.03 -0.42
CA PHE A 88 -27.20 6.09 -0.29
C PHE A 88 -27.84 5.48 -1.52
N SER A 89 -28.73 4.49 -1.31
CA SER A 89 -29.53 3.93 -2.38
C SER A 89 -30.70 4.85 -2.72
N ARG A 90 -31.34 4.62 -3.88
CA ARG A 90 -32.53 5.37 -4.29
C ARG A 90 -33.69 5.20 -3.31
N ASP A 91 -33.71 4.10 -2.57
CA ASP A 91 -34.74 3.79 -1.58
C ASP A 91 -34.48 4.44 -0.21
N GLY A 92 -33.47 5.28 -0.10
CA GLY A 92 -33.10 5.93 1.14
C GLY A 92 -32.32 5.05 2.13
N LYS A 93 -31.95 3.83 1.72
CA LYS A 93 -31.13 2.94 2.55
C LYS A 93 -29.67 3.30 2.45
N THR A 94 -28.98 3.20 3.58
CA THR A 94 -27.52 3.39 3.63
C THR A 94 -26.85 2.06 3.39
N LEU A 95 -26.00 1.99 2.36
CA LEU A 95 -25.22 0.79 2.01
C LEU A 95 -23.75 1.06 2.28
N ASN A 96 -23.01 0.00 2.60
CA ASN A 96 -21.55 0.10 2.71
C ASN A 96 -20.95 0.24 1.31
N GLY A 97 -20.13 1.27 1.13
CA GLY A 97 -19.34 1.45 -0.08
C GLY A 97 -17.98 0.79 0.06
N ASN A 98 -17.12 1.01 -0.94
CA ASN A 98 -15.73 0.57 -0.88
C ASN A 98 -15.00 1.34 0.21
N LEU A 99 -13.93 0.74 0.75
CA LEU A 99 -13.08 1.44 1.70
C LEU A 99 -12.39 2.62 1.02
N LEU A 100 -12.27 3.71 1.76
CA LEU A 100 -11.42 4.82 1.36
C LEU A 100 -10.01 4.56 1.88
N PHE A 101 -9.05 4.47 0.97
CA PHE A 101 -7.64 4.27 1.30
C PHE A 101 -6.95 5.62 1.28
N THR A 102 -6.21 5.92 2.33
CA THR A 102 -5.31 7.08 2.37
C THR A 102 -3.88 6.56 2.41
N ILE A 103 -3.06 6.99 1.46
CA ILE A 103 -1.65 6.62 1.43
C ILE A 103 -0.91 7.54 2.40
N CYS A 104 -0.30 6.95 3.42
CA CYS A 104 0.45 7.70 4.41
C CYS A 104 1.82 8.11 3.87
N PRO A 105 2.43 9.20 4.39
CA PRO A 105 3.82 9.52 4.07
C PRO A 105 4.71 8.33 4.42
N ILE A 106 5.62 7.97 3.51
CA ILE A 106 6.48 6.80 3.69
C ILE A 106 7.36 6.90 4.94
N GLN A 107 7.70 8.11 5.35
CA GLN A 107 8.51 8.34 6.54
C GLN A 107 7.87 7.78 7.80
N ALA A 108 6.54 7.83 7.88
CA ALA A 108 5.81 7.27 9.03
C ALA A 108 6.00 5.74 9.12
N ALA A 109 5.95 5.06 7.99
CA ALA A 109 6.15 3.62 7.93
C ALA A 109 7.60 3.24 8.24
N VAL A 110 8.55 4.02 7.73
CA VAL A 110 9.99 3.82 8.01
C VAL A 110 10.27 3.97 9.50
N GLN A 111 9.75 5.02 10.12
CA GLN A 111 9.93 5.24 11.55
C GLN A 111 9.33 4.10 12.38
N ALA A 112 8.11 3.68 12.06
CA ALA A 112 7.45 2.57 12.75
C ALA A 112 8.23 1.27 12.60
N PHE A 113 8.81 1.02 11.43
CA PHE A 113 9.65 -0.15 11.19
C PHE A 113 10.89 -0.15 12.08
N TYR A 114 11.61 0.97 12.14
CA TYR A 114 12.81 1.06 12.97
C TYR A 114 12.50 0.98 14.46
N GLU A 115 11.40 1.55 14.92
CA GLU A 115 10.97 1.44 16.32
C GLU A 115 10.70 -0.03 16.69
N ARG A 116 10.06 -0.80 15.80
CA ARG A 116 9.85 -2.23 16.03
C ARG A 116 11.17 -2.99 16.09
N GLN A 117 12.11 -2.67 15.21
CA GLN A 117 13.43 -3.31 15.20
C GLN A 117 14.20 -3.02 16.50
N LEU A 118 14.17 -1.80 16.98
CA LEU A 118 14.81 -1.41 18.25
C LEU A 118 14.16 -2.11 19.43
N SER A 119 12.84 -2.20 19.47
CA SER A 119 12.12 -2.91 20.54
C SER A 119 12.49 -4.39 20.59
N MET A 120 12.60 -5.02 19.42
CA MET A 120 13.01 -6.42 19.36
C MET A 120 14.45 -6.63 19.79
N ALA A 121 15.35 -5.71 19.44
CA ALA A 121 16.75 -5.75 19.87
C ALA A 121 16.86 -5.59 21.39
N ASP A 122 16.08 -4.68 21.98
CA ASP A 122 16.05 -4.49 23.43
C ASP A 122 15.57 -5.75 24.16
N LEU A 123 14.54 -6.41 23.65
CA LEU A 123 14.04 -7.66 24.21
C LEU A 123 15.08 -8.77 24.15
N GLU A 124 15.83 -8.88 23.07
CA GLU A 124 16.91 -9.85 22.95
C GLU A 124 18.02 -9.57 23.96
N MET A 125 18.41 -8.32 24.15
CA MET A 125 19.42 -7.94 25.14
C MET A 125 18.97 -8.29 26.56
N GLU A 126 17.72 -8.06 26.89
CA GLU A 126 17.15 -8.45 28.19
C GLU A 126 17.27 -9.95 28.43
N ARG A 127 17.04 -10.77 27.39
CA ARG A 127 17.21 -12.22 27.49
C ARG A 127 18.64 -12.63 27.84
N TYR A 128 19.64 -11.93 27.29
CA TYR A 128 21.04 -12.23 27.54
C TYR A 128 21.54 -11.75 28.93
N GLN A 129 20.82 -10.80 29.51
CA GLN A 129 21.15 -10.25 30.82
C GLN A 129 20.47 -10.95 31.99
N ALA A 130 19.50 -11.78 31.70
CA ALA A 130 18.72 -12.51 32.70
C ALA A 130 19.50 -13.70 33.29
#